data_27c5c5127dd1f9c63f0667d351066f39
#
_entry.id   27c5c5127dd1f9c63f0667d351066f39
#
_cell.length_a   1.000
_cell.length_b   1.000
_cell.length_c   1.000
_cell.angle_alpha   90.00
_cell.angle_beta   90.00
_cell.angle_gamma   90.00
#
_symmetry.space_group_name_H-M   'P 1'
#
loop_
_entity.id
_entity.type
_entity.pdbx_description
1 polymer ?
#
loop_
_entity_poly.entity_id
_entity_poly.type
_entity_poly.pdbx_seq_one_letter_code
_entity_poly.pdbx_strand_id
1 'polypeptide(L)'
;MNQDLDHMQPATTATWRPLRTWIPIVLVPLMGFMRFVPDLVPNGPSMIWMTSSFGPFLIGLLVVLWWLLASRARWFERILGVLGLVGAVGIEQAICHPSMRGPLPIVLTIPMAIAAFAIGAVLFSRTLSIRRTWLALGLAVLATAYSALVRTDGVWGDFSFGFDWRWKPTAEQLATEEIRRAGNVAVDEPVDSEALLAALASAPWPTLRGPRGDSSQTGLRFSDDWGAHPP
;
A
#
# COMPACT_ATOMS: atom_id res chain seq x y z
N MET A 1 -34.96 55.24 33.12
CA MET A 1 -33.54 54.85 32.95
C MET A 1 -33.37 53.42 33.42
N ASN A 2 -34.00 52.42 32.70
CA ASN A 2 -33.90 50.97 33.04
C ASN A 2 -34.44 50.09 31.91
N GLN A 3 -34.21 50.43 30.62
CA GLN A 3 -34.68 49.64 29.49
C GLN A 3 -33.56 49.08 28.57
N ASP A 4 -32.26 49.32 28.87
CA ASP A 4 -31.18 48.94 27.99
C ASP A 4 -30.38 47.69 28.42
N LEU A 5 -30.87 46.93 29.41
CA LEU A 5 -30.14 45.74 29.90
C LEU A 5 -30.67 44.41 29.36
N ASP A 6 -31.74 44.40 28.55
CA ASP A 6 -32.39 43.17 28.09
C ASP A 6 -31.87 42.63 26.74
N HIS A 7 -30.86 43.25 26.12
CA HIS A 7 -30.31 42.81 24.83
C HIS A 7 -28.94 42.14 24.87
N MET A 8 -28.42 41.84 26.08
CA MET A 8 -27.29 40.89 26.15
C MET A 8 -27.81 39.46 26.08
N GLN A 9 -28.23 39.03 24.90
CA GLN A 9 -28.35 37.62 24.65
C GLN A 9 -26.99 36.97 24.84
N PRO A 10 -26.87 35.92 25.71
CA PRO A 10 -25.60 35.24 25.88
C PRO A 10 -25.21 34.66 24.51
N ALA A 11 -24.00 34.99 24.06
CA ALA A 11 -23.41 34.45 22.87
C ALA A 11 -23.68 32.95 22.87
N THR A 12 -24.31 32.46 21.80
CA THR A 12 -24.64 31.05 21.59
C THR A 12 -23.42 30.21 21.96
N THR A 13 -23.46 29.63 23.15
CA THR A 13 -22.43 28.68 23.59
C THR A 13 -22.36 27.59 22.55
N ALA A 14 -21.25 27.52 21.83
CA ALA A 14 -21.00 26.52 20.82
C ALA A 14 -21.18 25.15 21.50
N THR A 15 -22.31 24.50 21.23
CA THR A 15 -22.70 23.24 21.89
C THR A 15 -21.69 22.18 21.55
N TRP A 16 -20.78 21.90 22.48
CA TRP A 16 -19.82 20.82 22.36
C TRP A 16 -20.58 19.49 22.36
N ARG A 17 -20.50 18.76 21.25
CA ARG A 17 -21.07 17.42 21.12
C ARG A 17 -19.92 16.41 21.13
N PRO A 18 -19.82 15.56 22.15
CA PRO A 18 -18.78 14.53 22.18
C PRO A 18 -19.01 13.51 21.08
N LEU A 19 -17.93 13.11 20.39
CA LEU A 19 -17.97 12.03 19.42
C LEU A 19 -18.22 10.69 20.12
N ARG A 20 -18.81 9.75 19.38
CA ARG A 20 -18.84 8.34 19.79
C ARG A 20 -17.49 7.69 19.47
N THR A 21 -16.51 7.84 20.35
CA THR A 21 -15.10 7.45 20.10
C THR A 21 -14.84 5.96 20.28
N TRP A 22 -15.73 5.20 20.94
CA TRP A 22 -15.49 3.78 21.21
C TRP A 22 -15.39 2.93 19.94
N ILE A 23 -16.11 3.29 18.85
CA ILE A 23 -16.08 2.55 17.58
C ILE A 23 -14.70 2.58 16.94
N PRO A 24 -14.07 3.75 16.68
CA PRO A 24 -12.71 3.76 16.12
C PRO A 24 -11.66 3.23 17.08
N ILE A 25 -11.85 3.31 18.40
CA ILE A 25 -10.95 2.69 19.39
C ILE A 25 -10.88 1.16 19.21
N VAL A 26 -11.95 0.54 18.74
CA VAL A 26 -11.95 -0.91 18.44
C VAL A 26 -11.49 -1.19 17.01
N LEU A 27 -11.99 -0.44 16.03
CA LEU A 27 -11.75 -0.74 14.62
C LEU A 27 -10.30 -0.45 14.19
N VAL A 28 -9.66 0.61 14.70
CA VAL A 28 -8.28 0.96 14.32
C VAL A 28 -7.26 -0.08 14.82
N PRO A 29 -7.28 -0.53 16.08
CA PRO A 29 -6.43 -1.64 16.49
C PRO A 29 -6.71 -2.94 15.70
N LEU A 30 -7.97 -3.21 15.34
CA LEU A 30 -8.32 -4.36 14.51
C LEU A 30 -7.71 -4.25 13.10
N MET A 31 -7.69 -3.05 12.49
CA MET A 31 -6.97 -2.82 11.23
C MET A 31 -5.48 -3.16 11.36
N GLY A 32 -4.84 -2.65 12.43
CA GLY A 32 -3.43 -2.96 12.73
C GLY A 32 -3.19 -4.44 12.95
N PHE A 33 -4.03 -5.09 13.75
CA PHE A 33 -3.93 -6.52 14.01
C PHE A 33 -4.02 -7.33 12.71
N MET A 34 -5.01 -7.06 11.85
CA MET A 34 -5.16 -7.73 10.55
C MET A 34 -3.90 -7.58 9.68
N ARG A 35 -3.22 -6.44 9.73
CA ARG A 35 -2.01 -6.18 8.93
C ARG A 35 -0.83 -7.05 9.36
N PHE A 36 -0.74 -7.39 10.65
CA PHE A 36 0.38 -8.15 11.23
C PHE A 36 0.10 -9.65 11.42
N VAL A 37 -1.10 -10.12 11.06
CA VAL A 37 -1.46 -11.56 11.17
C VAL A 37 -0.49 -12.48 10.40
N PRO A 38 -0.02 -12.15 9.16
CA PRO A 38 0.93 -13.01 8.45
C PRO A 38 2.25 -13.21 9.20
N ASP A 39 2.73 -12.18 9.90
CA ASP A 39 3.98 -12.25 10.67
C ASP A 39 3.87 -13.23 11.85
N LEU A 40 2.64 -13.48 12.33
CA LEU A 40 2.35 -14.43 13.40
C LEU A 40 2.21 -15.87 12.87
N VAL A 41 1.97 -16.06 11.56
CA VAL A 41 1.75 -17.38 10.93
C VAL A 41 2.57 -17.46 9.64
N PRO A 42 3.91 -17.56 9.71
CA PRO A 42 4.80 -17.42 8.55
C PRO A 42 4.55 -18.42 7.42
N ASN A 43 4.07 -19.63 7.72
CA ASN A 43 3.76 -20.68 6.74
C ASN A 43 2.25 -20.86 6.52
N GLY A 44 1.47 -19.80 6.77
CA GLY A 44 0.03 -19.83 6.60
C GLY A 44 -0.40 -19.89 5.13
N PRO A 45 -1.65 -20.34 4.85
CA PRO A 45 -2.18 -20.33 3.50
C PRO A 45 -2.25 -18.90 2.94
N SER A 46 -2.13 -18.74 1.61
CA SER A 46 -2.17 -17.46 0.89
C SER A 46 -3.40 -16.60 1.22
N MET A 47 -4.50 -17.21 1.65
CA MET A 47 -5.69 -16.51 2.11
C MET A 47 -5.43 -15.60 3.33
N ILE A 48 -4.47 -15.94 4.19
CA ILE A 48 -4.06 -15.08 5.33
C ILE A 48 -3.42 -13.80 4.81
N TRP A 49 -2.54 -13.90 3.82
CA TRP A 49 -1.88 -12.77 3.18
C TRP A 49 -2.89 -11.88 2.45
N MET A 50 -3.81 -12.48 1.71
CA MET A 50 -4.89 -11.74 1.05
C MET A 50 -5.77 -10.99 2.06
N THR A 51 -6.17 -11.65 3.15
CA THR A 51 -6.97 -11.04 4.21
C THR A 51 -6.22 -9.91 4.92
N SER A 52 -4.92 -10.08 5.16
CA SER A 52 -4.06 -9.04 5.73
C SER A 52 -3.90 -7.82 4.81
N SER A 53 -3.86 -8.05 3.50
CA SER A 53 -3.71 -6.97 2.53
C SER A 53 -5.00 -6.16 2.36
N PHE A 54 -6.15 -6.81 2.23
CA PHE A 54 -7.42 -6.14 1.95
C PHE A 54 -8.29 -5.91 3.20
N GLY A 55 -8.09 -6.68 4.28
CA GLY A 55 -8.87 -6.56 5.52
C GLY A 55 -8.84 -5.15 6.12
N PRO A 56 -7.68 -4.49 6.26
CA PRO A 56 -7.61 -3.11 6.74
C PRO A 56 -8.43 -2.13 5.91
N PHE A 57 -8.50 -2.29 4.60
CA PHE A 57 -9.34 -1.47 3.73
C PHE A 57 -10.83 -1.65 4.04
N LEU A 58 -11.30 -2.90 4.17
CA LEU A 58 -12.69 -3.19 4.51
C LEU A 58 -13.08 -2.63 5.88
N ILE A 59 -12.21 -2.80 6.89
CA ILE A 59 -12.41 -2.20 8.21
C ILE A 59 -12.38 -0.67 8.11
N GLY A 60 -11.51 -0.11 7.29
CA GLY A 60 -11.45 1.32 6.99
C GLY A 60 -12.79 1.87 6.47
N LEU A 61 -13.46 1.13 5.58
CA LEU A 61 -14.81 1.51 5.13
C LEU A 61 -15.81 1.59 6.30
N LEU A 62 -15.73 0.67 7.27
CA LEU A 62 -16.56 0.75 8.48
C LEU A 62 -16.22 1.98 9.32
N VAL A 63 -14.96 2.40 9.38
CA VAL A 63 -14.56 3.66 10.03
C VAL A 63 -15.15 4.87 9.30
N VAL A 64 -15.13 4.90 7.97
CA VAL A 64 -15.77 5.97 7.18
C VAL A 64 -17.29 5.98 7.40
N LEU A 65 -17.94 4.82 7.40
CA LEU A 65 -19.36 4.70 7.71
C LEU A 65 -19.68 5.19 9.13
N TRP A 66 -18.85 4.84 10.11
CA TRP A 66 -18.97 5.40 11.47
C TRP A 66 -18.87 6.92 11.44
N TRP A 67 -17.90 7.49 10.74
CA TRP A 67 -17.73 8.94 10.64
C TRP A 67 -18.97 9.61 10.07
N LEU A 68 -19.52 9.07 8.98
CA LEU A 68 -20.68 9.61 8.28
C LEU A 68 -22.00 9.45 9.06
N LEU A 69 -22.22 8.29 9.71
CA LEU A 69 -23.52 7.93 10.26
C LEU A 69 -23.58 8.05 11.79
N ALA A 70 -22.54 7.61 12.48
CA ALA A 70 -22.58 7.39 13.93
C ALA A 70 -21.70 8.33 14.76
N SER A 71 -20.84 9.16 14.17
CA SER A 71 -19.86 9.97 14.88
C SER A 71 -20.46 11.11 15.72
N ARG A 72 -21.70 11.53 15.48
CA ARG A 72 -22.34 12.73 16.03
C ARG A 72 -21.65 14.06 15.62
N ALA A 73 -20.74 14.03 14.64
CA ALA A 73 -20.19 15.24 14.06
C ALA A 73 -21.26 15.99 13.27
N ARG A 74 -21.08 17.29 13.07
CA ARG A 74 -21.98 18.11 12.24
C ARG A 74 -21.87 17.66 10.80
N TRP A 75 -22.93 17.76 10.00
CA TRP A 75 -22.94 17.32 8.61
C TRP A 75 -21.82 17.92 7.77
N PHE A 76 -21.55 19.20 7.95
CA PHE A 76 -20.44 19.87 7.27
C PHE A 76 -19.08 19.22 7.61
N GLU A 77 -18.83 18.85 8.87
CA GLU A 77 -17.60 18.19 9.29
C GLU A 77 -17.47 16.77 8.72
N ARG A 78 -18.60 16.07 8.60
CA ARG A 78 -18.64 14.72 8.00
C ARG A 78 -18.22 14.77 6.54
N ILE A 79 -18.79 15.72 5.78
CA ILE A 79 -18.48 15.94 4.38
C ILE A 79 -17.03 16.41 4.24
N LEU A 80 -16.60 17.39 5.04
CA LEU A 80 -15.22 17.89 5.04
C LEU A 80 -14.21 16.78 5.34
N GLY A 81 -14.49 15.91 6.31
CA GLY A 81 -13.62 14.79 6.65
C GLY A 81 -13.45 13.82 5.48
N VAL A 82 -14.55 13.44 4.82
CA VAL A 82 -14.49 12.52 3.66
C VAL A 82 -13.80 13.18 2.47
N LEU A 83 -14.20 14.41 2.11
CA LEU A 83 -13.57 15.12 0.99
C LEU A 83 -12.08 15.39 1.25
N GLY A 84 -11.74 15.71 2.51
CA GLY A 84 -10.34 15.88 2.92
C GLY A 84 -9.53 14.60 2.81
N LEU A 85 -10.09 13.44 3.19
CA LEU A 85 -9.43 12.13 3.00
C LEU A 85 -9.24 11.81 1.51
N VAL A 86 -10.26 12.00 0.69
CA VAL A 86 -10.17 11.81 -0.76
C VAL A 86 -9.12 12.75 -1.36
N GLY A 87 -9.11 14.02 -0.93
CA GLY A 87 -8.11 14.99 -1.36
C GLY A 87 -6.69 14.61 -0.95
N ALA A 88 -6.49 14.16 0.29
CA ALA A 88 -5.19 13.73 0.80
C ALA A 88 -4.63 12.54 0.00
N VAL A 89 -5.46 11.52 -0.25
CA VAL A 89 -5.08 10.37 -1.09
C VAL A 89 -4.86 10.80 -2.55
N GLY A 90 -5.70 11.68 -3.09
CA GLY A 90 -5.55 12.19 -4.46
C GLY A 90 -4.24 12.98 -4.66
N ILE A 91 -3.87 13.83 -3.71
CA ILE A 91 -2.59 14.56 -3.73
C ILE A 91 -1.42 13.57 -3.62
N GLU A 92 -1.50 12.61 -2.70
CA GLU A 92 -0.47 11.59 -2.55
C GLU A 92 -0.27 10.81 -3.86
N GLN A 93 -1.35 10.37 -4.53
CA GLN A 93 -1.27 9.67 -5.81
C GLN A 93 -0.66 10.52 -6.94
N ALA A 94 -0.74 11.83 -6.87
CA ALA A 94 -0.09 12.72 -7.84
C ALA A 94 1.43 12.79 -7.65
N ILE A 95 1.91 12.69 -6.39
CA ILE A 95 3.33 12.86 -6.03
C ILE A 95 4.07 11.56 -5.72
N CYS A 96 3.35 10.44 -5.50
CA CYS A 96 3.96 9.14 -5.19
C CYS A 96 4.79 8.59 -6.36
N HIS A 97 5.68 7.65 -6.04
CA HIS A 97 6.46 6.95 -7.06
C HIS A 97 5.52 6.18 -8.02
N PRO A 98 5.81 6.10 -9.35
CA PRO A 98 4.95 5.40 -10.31
C PRO A 98 4.61 3.95 -9.91
N SER A 99 5.52 3.23 -9.25
CA SER A 99 5.28 1.87 -8.77
C SER A 99 4.22 1.76 -7.68
N MET A 100 3.93 2.88 -6.98
CA MET A 100 2.91 2.93 -5.92
C MET A 100 1.49 3.20 -6.45
N ARG A 101 1.35 3.40 -7.76
CA ARG A 101 0.04 3.60 -8.41
C ARG A 101 -0.66 2.26 -8.66
N GLY A 102 -1.95 2.31 -8.99
CA GLY A 102 -2.74 1.10 -9.26
C GLY A 102 -3.43 0.55 -8.01
N PRO A 103 -3.29 -0.74 -7.65
CA PRO A 103 -4.01 -1.34 -6.51
C PRO A 103 -3.40 -1.01 -5.13
N LEU A 104 -2.15 -0.57 -5.08
CA LEU A 104 -1.43 -0.32 -3.82
C LEU A 104 -2.08 0.70 -2.89
N PRO A 105 -2.70 1.80 -3.35
CA PRO A 105 -3.44 2.70 -2.49
C PRO A 105 -4.53 2.01 -1.67
N ILE A 106 -5.18 0.99 -2.22
CA ILE A 106 -6.23 0.22 -1.52
C ILE A 106 -5.63 -0.54 -0.33
N VAL A 107 -4.41 -1.05 -0.50
CA VAL A 107 -3.74 -1.89 0.51
C VAL A 107 -3.00 -1.07 1.55
N LEU A 108 -2.41 0.05 1.18
CA LEU A 108 -1.53 0.84 2.04
C LEU A 108 -2.08 2.24 2.33
N THR A 109 -2.18 3.11 1.32
CA THR A 109 -2.44 4.54 1.52
C THR A 109 -3.81 4.84 2.12
N ILE A 110 -4.87 4.24 1.57
CA ILE A 110 -6.25 4.48 2.02
C ILE A 110 -6.47 4.00 3.45
N PRO A 111 -6.15 2.74 3.82
CA PRO A 111 -6.28 2.29 5.21
C PRO A 111 -5.49 3.15 6.19
N MET A 112 -4.28 3.53 5.82
CA MET A 112 -3.40 4.33 6.67
C MET A 112 -3.94 5.74 6.87
N ALA A 113 -4.45 6.39 5.81
CA ALA A 113 -5.09 7.69 5.89
C ALA A 113 -6.34 7.67 6.78
N ILE A 114 -7.20 6.65 6.61
CA ILE A 114 -8.42 6.47 7.40
C ILE A 114 -8.08 6.20 8.87
N ALA A 115 -7.10 5.33 9.15
CA ALA A 115 -6.68 5.02 10.51
C ALA A 115 -6.12 6.27 11.20
N ALA A 116 -5.24 7.03 10.54
CA ALA A 116 -4.67 8.26 11.07
C ALA A 116 -5.73 9.33 11.31
N PHE A 117 -6.68 9.49 10.38
CA PHE A 117 -7.84 10.36 10.57
C PHE A 117 -8.67 9.97 11.80
N ALA A 118 -8.97 8.68 11.96
CA ALA A 118 -9.75 8.17 13.08
C ALA A 118 -9.01 8.36 14.41
N ILE A 119 -7.71 8.09 14.46
CA ILE A 119 -6.85 8.38 15.62
C ILE A 119 -6.91 9.87 15.96
N GLY A 120 -6.75 10.74 14.97
CA GLY A 120 -6.84 12.19 15.15
C GLY A 120 -8.21 12.62 15.68
N ALA A 121 -9.30 12.07 15.12
CA ALA A 121 -10.65 12.36 15.58
C ALA A 121 -10.89 11.94 17.05
N VAL A 122 -10.27 10.84 17.51
CA VAL A 122 -10.31 10.40 18.91
C VAL A 122 -9.45 11.28 19.79
N LEU A 123 -8.19 11.52 19.43
CA LEU A 123 -7.24 12.30 20.21
C LEU A 123 -7.76 13.75 20.45
N PHE A 124 -8.29 14.35 19.39
CA PHE A 124 -8.81 15.71 19.43
C PHE A 124 -10.32 15.79 19.70
N SER A 125 -10.93 14.71 20.20
CA SER A 125 -12.38 14.63 20.44
C SER A 125 -12.90 15.71 21.37
N ARG A 126 -12.07 16.26 22.25
CA ARG A 126 -12.39 17.32 23.22
C ARG A 126 -12.20 18.73 22.69
N THR A 127 -11.67 18.91 21.47
CA THR A 127 -11.48 20.22 20.85
C THR A 127 -12.75 20.70 20.14
N LEU A 128 -12.77 22.00 19.78
CA LEU A 128 -13.86 22.56 18.98
C LEU A 128 -14.03 21.78 17.68
N SER A 129 -15.29 21.57 17.27
CA SER A 129 -15.66 20.62 16.21
C SER A 129 -14.89 20.79 14.90
N ILE A 130 -14.78 22.00 14.37
CA ILE A 130 -14.07 22.26 13.11
C ILE A 130 -12.54 22.08 13.25
N ARG A 131 -11.94 22.51 14.37
CA ARG A 131 -10.49 22.32 14.63
C ARG A 131 -10.14 20.85 14.74
N ARG A 132 -10.99 20.07 15.37
CA ARG A 132 -10.85 18.61 15.47
C ARG A 132 -10.73 17.96 14.09
N THR A 133 -11.63 18.31 13.17
CA THR A 133 -11.64 17.76 11.82
C THR A 133 -10.38 18.14 11.06
N TRP A 134 -9.91 19.38 11.16
CA TRP A 134 -8.66 19.82 10.54
C TRP A 134 -7.42 19.13 11.14
N LEU A 135 -7.37 18.93 12.44
CA LEU A 135 -6.27 18.23 13.10
C LEU A 135 -6.25 16.73 12.71
N ALA A 136 -7.44 16.11 12.62
CA ALA A 136 -7.57 14.74 12.15
C ALA A 136 -7.14 14.59 10.67
N LEU A 137 -7.53 15.54 9.81
CA LEU A 137 -7.07 15.58 8.42
C LEU A 137 -5.56 15.83 8.32
N GLY A 138 -5.01 16.72 9.14
CA GLY A 138 -3.57 16.96 9.22
C GLY A 138 -2.79 15.67 9.53
N LEU A 139 -3.32 14.85 10.47
CA LEU A 139 -2.72 13.58 10.80
C LEU A 139 -2.84 12.56 9.64
N ALA A 140 -3.97 12.55 8.92
CA ALA A 140 -4.13 11.74 7.73
C ALA A 140 -3.16 12.12 6.62
N VAL A 141 -2.98 13.42 6.34
CA VAL A 141 -1.99 13.93 5.38
C VAL A 141 -0.57 13.54 5.78
N LEU A 142 -0.23 13.65 7.05
CA LEU A 142 1.08 13.23 7.56
C LEU A 142 1.31 11.73 7.37
N ALA A 143 0.28 10.91 7.59
CA ALA A 143 0.35 9.47 7.36
C ALA A 143 0.53 9.14 5.86
N THR A 144 -0.22 9.80 4.97
CA THR A 144 -0.06 9.58 3.52
C THR A 144 1.29 10.06 2.98
N ALA A 145 1.98 10.98 3.67
CA ALA A 145 3.32 11.38 3.31
C ALA A 145 4.31 10.20 3.35
N TYR A 146 4.10 9.21 4.23
CA TYR A 146 4.90 8.00 4.25
C TYR A 146 4.82 7.23 2.91
N SER A 147 3.61 7.00 2.38
CA SER A 147 3.44 6.30 1.09
C SER A 147 4.03 7.07 -0.09
N ALA A 148 4.13 8.41 0.00
CA ALA A 148 4.82 9.21 -1.00
C ALA A 148 6.36 9.07 -0.96
N LEU A 149 6.93 8.63 0.16
CA LEU A 149 8.37 8.45 0.37
C LEU A 149 8.86 7.03 0.04
N VAL A 150 7.96 6.07 -0.09
CA VAL A 150 8.30 4.68 -0.40
C VAL A 150 7.98 4.33 -1.86
N ARG A 151 8.58 3.27 -2.34
CA ARG A 151 8.26 2.58 -3.59
C ARG A 151 8.03 1.11 -3.33
N THR A 152 7.34 0.43 -4.22
CA THR A 152 7.26 -1.03 -4.19
C THR A 152 8.20 -1.64 -5.22
N ASP A 153 8.80 -2.77 -4.85
CA ASP A 153 9.57 -3.63 -5.74
C ASP A 153 8.69 -4.68 -6.45
N GLY A 154 7.40 -4.68 -6.14
CA GLY A 154 6.41 -5.56 -6.76
C GLY A 154 5.49 -6.25 -5.76
N VAL A 155 4.62 -7.07 -6.32
CA VAL A 155 3.67 -7.92 -5.59
C VAL A 155 4.08 -9.36 -5.81
N TRP A 156 4.29 -10.10 -4.74
CA TRP A 156 4.62 -11.53 -4.80
C TRP A 156 3.35 -12.37 -4.98
N GLY A 157 3.49 -13.60 -5.43
CA GLY A 157 2.35 -14.48 -5.70
C GLY A 157 1.50 -14.84 -4.47
N ASP A 158 2.03 -14.61 -3.27
CA ASP A 158 1.36 -14.76 -1.98
C ASP A 158 0.64 -13.48 -1.49
N PHE A 159 0.56 -12.45 -2.32
CA PHE A 159 0.05 -11.11 -1.97
C PHE A 159 0.88 -10.34 -0.94
N SER A 160 2.13 -10.72 -0.73
CA SER A 160 3.07 -9.87 0.01
C SER A 160 3.61 -8.75 -0.88
N PHE A 161 4.04 -7.66 -0.27
CA PHE A 161 4.55 -6.47 -0.96
C PHE A 161 5.92 -6.13 -0.40
N GLY A 162 6.90 -5.99 -1.28
CA GLY A 162 8.19 -5.41 -0.92
C GLY A 162 8.12 -3.88 -0.98
N PHE A 163 8.56 -3.22 0.09
CA PHE A 163 8.65 -1.76 0.13
C PHE A 163 10.08 -1.33 0.42
N ASP A 164 10.55 -0.32 -0.31
CA ASP A 164 11.81 0.34 -0.06
C ASP A 164 11.68 1.86 -0.23
N TRP A 165 12.69 2.61 0.20
CA TRP A 165 12.71 4.04 0.04
C TRP A 165 12.84 4.45 -1.43
N ARG A 166 12.08 5.45 -1.86
CA ARG A 166 12.03 5.89 -3.28
C ARG A 166 13.38 6.34 -3.84
N TRP A 167 14.33 6.70 -3.01
CA TRP A 167 15.67 7.18 -3.40
C TRP A 167 16.73 6.06 -3.43
N LYS A 168 16.43 4.87 -3.00
CA LYS A 168 17.32 3.73 -3.16
C LYS A 168 17.30 3.21 -4.60
N PRO A 169 18.45 2.74 -5.13
CA PRO A 169 18.49 2.12 -6.45
C PRO A 169 17.61 0.86 -6.49
N THR A 170 16.97 0.62 -7.63
CA THR A 170 16.18 -0.59 -7.84
C THR A 170 17.11 -1.79 -8.08
N ALA A 171 16.62 -3.02 -7.85
CA ALA A 171 17.37 -4.24 -8.19
C ALA A 171 17.76 -4.26 -9.68
N GLU A 172 16.86 -3.76 -10.54
CA GLU A 172 17.09 -3.61 -11.99
C GLU A 172 18.22 -2.62 -12.30
N GLN A 173 18.26 -1.47 -11.60
CA GLN A 173 19.35 -0.49 -11.74
C GLN A 173 20.69 -1.06 -11.27
N LEU A 174 20.70 -1.79 -10.15
CA LEU A 174 21.89 -2.45 -9.64
C LEU A 174 22.38 -3.52 -10.63
N ALA A 175 21.50 -4.39 -11.12
CA ALA A 175 21.83 -5.41 -12.10
C ALA A 175 22.35 -4.78 -13.42
N THR A 176 21.71 -3.70 -13.90
CA THR A 176 22.16 -2.97 -15.08
C THR A 176 23.56 -2.38 -14.89
N GLU A 177 23.83 -1.83 -13.70
CA GLU A 177 25.14 -1.29 -13.36
C GLU A 177 26.21 -2.40 -13.29
N GLU A 178 25.87 -3.58 -12.75
CA GLU A 178 26.76 -4.75 -12.71
C GLU A 178 27.04 -5.26 -14.12
N ILE A 179 26.02 -5.42 -14.96
CA ILE A 179 26.16 -5.82 -16.37
C ILE A 179 27.05 -4.81 -17.12
N ARG A 180 26.84 -3.50 -16.90
CA ARG A 180 27.67 -2.48 -17.53
C ARG A 180 29.13 -2.55 -17.08
N ARG A 181 29.38 -2.80 -15.80
CA ARG A 181 30.73 -3.01 -15.26
C ARG A 181 31.37 -4.28 -15.82
N ALA A 182 30.61 -5.39 -15.87
CA ALA A 182 31.07 -6.64 -16.45
C ALA A 182 31.29 -6.51 -17.98
N GLY A 183 30.39 -5.83 -18.68
CA GLY A 183 30.50 -5.59 -20.13
C GLY A 183 31.70 -4.73 -20.52
N ASN A 184 32.12 -3.79 -19.66
CA ASN A 184 33.38 -3.04 -19.87
C ASN A 184 34.64 -3.90 -19.70
N VAL A 185 34.50 -5.10 -19.10
CA VAL A 185 35.61 -6.05 -18.91
C VAL A 185 35.62 -7.13 -20.01
N ALA A 186 34.47 -7.41 -20.64
CA ALA A 186 34.26 -8.59 -21.50
C ALA A 186 34.14 -8.31 -23.01
N VAL A 187 34.24 -7.07 -23.49
CA VAL A 187 33.97 -6.74 -24.91
C VAL A 187 35.21 -6.74 -25.79
N ASP A 188 36.33 -7.31 -25.35
CA ASP A 188 37.55 -7.37 -26.17
C ASP A 188 37.73 -8.66 -26.98
N GLU A 189 36.84 -9.64 -26.87
CA GLU A 189 36.80 -10.74 -27.85
C GLU A 189 35.62 -10.55 -28.80
N PRO A 190 35.89 -10.37 -30.13
CA PRO A 190 34.82 -10.35 -31.11
C PRO A 190 34.10 -11.69 -31.06
N VAL A 191 32.82 -11.67 -30.68
CA VAL A 191 31.98 -12.88 -30.73
C VAL A 191 31.96 -13.37 -32.16
N ASP A 192 32.52 -14.57 -32.41
CA ASP A 192 32.43 -15.23 -33.69
C ASP A 192 30.97 -15.62 -33.92
N SER A 193 30.28 -14.77 -34.69
CA SER A 193 28.85 -14.90 -34.97
C SER A 193 28.57 -16.23 -35.75
N GLU A 194 29.52 -16.68 -36.52
CA GLU A 194 29.38 -17.91 -37.32
C GLU A 194 29.49 -19.16 -36.43
N ALA A 195 30.44 -19.18 -35.51
CA ALA A 195 30.58 -20.21 -34.50
C ALA A 195 29.36 -20.27 -33.56
N LEU A 196 28.83 -19.08 -33.15
CA LEU A 196 27.64 -19.01 -32.33
C LEU A 196 26.40 -19.54 -33.06
N LEU A 197 26.18 -19.17 -34.31
CA LEU A 197 25.08 -19.67 -35.14
C LEU A 197 25.17 -21.17 -35.37
N ALA A 198 26.38 -21.72 -35.60
CA ALA A 198 26.61 -23.15 -35.71
C ALA A 198 26.31 -23.90 -34.42
N ALA A 199 26.73 -23.34 -33.27
CA ALA A 199 26.41 -23.86 -31.94
C ALA A 199 24.91 -23.84 -31.63
N LEU A 200 24.21 -22.78 -31.98
CA LEU A 200 22.75 -22.67 -31.84
C LEU A 200 22.00 -23.65 -32.74
N ALA A 201 22.47 -23.86 -33.98
CA ALA A 201 21.86 -24.82 -34.91
C ALA A 201 21.97 -26.27 -34.42
N SER A 202 23.04 -26.61 -33.69
CA SER A 202 23.27 -27.91 -33.10
C SER A 202 22.71 -28.09 -31.70
N ALA A 203 22.22 -26.99 -31.06
CA ALA A 203 21.71 -27.05 -29.72
C ALA A 203 20.40 -27.87 -29.64
N PRO A 204 20.20 -28.69 -28.61
CA PRO A 204 18.95 -29.43 -28.43
C PRO A 204 17.75 -28.52 -28.18
N TRP A 205 17.99 -27.26 -27.78
CA TRP A 205 16.97 -26.22 -27.54
C TRP A 205 17.40 -24.88 -28.17
N PRO A 206 17.32 -24.72 -29.49
CA PRO A 206 17.92 -23.60 -30.22
C PRO A 206 17.11 -22.30 -30.15
N THR A 207 15.84 -22.34 -29.70
CA THR A 207 14.94 -21.17 -29.59
C THR A 207 14.18 -21.19 -28.29
N LEU A 208 13.61 -20.04 -27.90
CA LEU A 208 12.84 -19.89 -26.69
C LEU A 208 11.72 -20.94 -26.50
N ARG A 209 11.14 -21.42 -27.62
CA ARG A 209 10.08 -22.44 -27.61
C ARG A 209 10.56 -23.82 -28.09
N GLY A 210 11.87 -24.03 -28.14
CA GLY A 210 12.47 -25.27 -28.61
C GLY A 210 12.37 -25.51 -30.13
N PRO A 211 12.90 -26.62 -30.61
CA PRO A 211 13.06 -26.87 -32.05
C PRO A 211 11.73 -26.93 -32.82
N ARG A 212 10.62 -27.22 -32.16
CA ARG A 212 9.28 -27.27 -32.76
C ARG A 212 8.44 -26.04 -32.52
N GLY A 213 8.93 -25.07 -31.72
CA GLY A 213 8.20 -23.86 -31.37
C GLY A 213 7.00 -24.09 -30.43
N ASP A 214 6.84 -25.30 -29.88
CA ASP A 214 5.69 -25.71 -29.05
C ASP A 214 6.03 -25.83 -27.56
N SER A 215 7.23 -25.44 -27.15
CA SER A 215 7.77 -25.57 -25.79
C SER A 215 7.76 -27.01 -25.25
N SER A 216 7.76 -28.01 -26.14
CA SER A 216 7.78 -29.41 -25.77
C SER A 216 9.07 -30.09 -26.20
N GLN A 217 9.59 -30.95 -25.35
CA GLN A 217 10.73 -31.82 -25.65
C GLN A 217 10.29 -33.26 -25.46
N THR A 218 10.47 -34.06 -26.52
CA THR A 218 10.17 -35.49 -26.50
C THR A 218 11.43 -36.28 -26.25
N GLY A 219 11.29 -37.44 -25.59
CA GLY A 219 12.41 -38.36 -25.36
C GLY A 219 13.19 -38.09 -24.05
N LEU A 220 12.85 -37.05 -23.29
CA LEU A 220 13.37 -36.90 -21.94
C LEU A 220 12.76 -37.95 -21.02
N ARG A 221 13.62 -38.69 -20.34
CA ARG A 221 13.22 -39.52 -19.20
C ARG A 221 13.66 -38.82 -17.95
N PHE A 222 12.72 -38.44 -17.15
CA PHE A 222 13.01 -37.95 -15.79
C PHE A 222 13.17 -39.16 -14.88
N SER A 223 14.15 -39.10 -13.97
CA SER A 223 14.20 -40.04 -12.87
C SER A 223 12.99 -39.80 -11.97
N ASP A 224 12.24 -40.84 -11.66
CA ASP A 224 11.17 -40.85 -10.68
C ASP A 224 11.68 -41.12 -9.27
N ASP A 225 12.95 -41.46 -9.13
CA ASP A 225 13.64 -41.67 -7.86
C ASP A 225 14.39 -40.39 -7.41
N TRP A 226 13.63 -39.38 -7.00
CA TRP A 226 14.14 -38.12 -6.45
C TRP A 226 14.84 -38.28 -5.08
N GLY A 227 14.60 -39.41 -4.40
CA GLY A 227 15.27 -39.71 -3.13
C GLY A 227 16.73 -40.15 -3.32
N ALA A 228 17.02 -40.89 -4.40
CA ALA A 228 18.37 -41.35 -4.73
C ALA A 228 19.18 -40.30 -5.53
N HIS A 229 18.50 -39.50 -6.34
CA HIS A 229 19.09 -38.49 -7.22
C HIS A 229 18.36 -37.17 -7.10
N PRO A 230 18.61 -36.37 -6.04
CA PRO A 230 18.03 -35.03 -5.92
C PRO A 230 18.52 -34.12 -7.06
N PRO A 231 17.68 -33.17 -7.54
CA PRO A 231 18.05 -32.21 -8.60
C PRO A 231 19.15 -31.24 -8.16
#